data_34df828037e34f639f2479342764d694
#
_entry.id   34df828037e34f639f2479342764d694
#
_cell.length_a   1.000
_cell.length_b   1.000
_cell.length_c   1.000
_cell.angle_alpha   90.00
_cell.angle_beta   90.00
_cell.angle_gamma   90.00
#
_symmetry.space_group_name_H-M   'P 1'
#
loop_
_entity.id
_entity.type
_entity.pdbx_description
1 polymer ?
#
loop_
_entity_poly.entity_id
_entity_poly.type
_entity_poly.pdbx_seq_one_letter_code
_entity_poly.pdbx_strand_id
1 'polypeptide(L)'
;MKTPRAWQRMLSGRRLDLLNPSPLDVEIEDIAHGLCFVARWNGQTDGEFPYSVAEHSLLVERIFTLVNPKSTAQWRLVALLHDAPEYVIGDMISPVKNAIGPHYSKLEDRLIEAIHIRFGLPALIPVKIKAQI
;
A
#
# COMPACT_ATOMS: atom_id res chain seq x y z
N MET A 1 -32.30 -7.32 -0.38
CA MET A 1 -31.37 -6.27 -0.82
C MET A 1 -30.04 -6.88 -1.19
N LYS A 2 -29.55 -6.65 -2.39
CA LYS A 2 -28.24 -7.18 -2.79
C LYS A 2 -27.11 -6.34 -2.20
N THR A 3 -26.13 -6.98 -1.59
CA THR A 3 -24.90 -6.30 -1.15
C THR A 3 -24.13 -5.82 -2.39
N PRO A 4 -23.69 -4.56 -2.44
CA PRO A 4 -22.88 -4.08 -3.56
C PRO A 4 -21.61 -4.92 -3.71
N ARG A 5 -21.19 -5.12 -4.95
CA ARG A 5 -19.92 -5.76 -5.22
C ARG A 5 -18.77 -4.89 -4.68
N ALA A 6 -17.94 -5.46 -3.80
CA ALA A 6 -16.79 -4.77 -3.24
C ALA A 6 -15.54 -5.65 -3.33
N TRP A 7 -15.32 -6.30 -4.49
CA TRP A 7 -14.14 -7.13 -4.73
C TRP A 7 -13.59 -6.87 -6.13
N GLN A 8 -12.29 -7.15 -6.28
CA GLN A 8 -11.60 -7.03 -7.57
C GLN A 8 -10.87 -8.33 -7.89
N ARG A 9 -10.90 -8.74 -9.16
CA ARG A 9 -10.07 -9.82 -9.66
C ARG A 9 -8.68 -9.28 -9.93
N MET A 10 -7.68 -9.88 -9.29
CA MET A 10 -6.28 -9.53 -9.52
C MET A 10 -5.72 -10.25 -10.74
N LEU A 11 -4.58 -9.79 -11.24
CA LEU A 11 -3.91 -10.40 -12.39
C LEU A 11 -3.55 -11.86 -12.12
N SER A 12 -3.18 -12.20 -10.88
CA SER A 12 -2.89 -13.57 -10.45
C SER A 12 -4.10 -14.51 -10.50
N GLY A 13 -5.31 -13.95 -10.62
CA GLY A 13 -6.56 -14.70 -10.51
C GLY A 13 -7.19 -14.65 -9.13
N ARG A 14 -6.51 -14.09 -8.13
CA ARG A 14 -7.09 -13.93 -6.80
C ARG A 14 -8.27 -12.96 -6.84
N ARG A 15 -9.26 -13.23 -6.01
CA ARG A 15 -10.41 -12.36 -5.81
C ARG A 15 -10.24 -11.64 -4.48
N LEU A 16 -9.92 -10.36 -4.52
CA LEU A 16 -9.70 -9.55 -3.31
C LEU A 16 -10.98 -8.86 -2.90
N ASP A 17 -11.47 -9.19 -1.71
CA ASP A 17 -12.62 -8.53 -1.10
C ASP A 17 -12.12 -7.28 -0.36
N LEU A 18 -12.62 -6.11 -0.73
CA LEU A 18 -12.14 -4.85 -0.17
C LEU A 18 -12.71 -4.56 1.22
N LEU A 19 -13.89 -5.10 1.52
CA LEU A 19 -14.53 -4.89 2.83
C LEU A 19 -14.01 -5.86 3.90
N ASN A 20 -13.55 -7.03 3.46
CA ASN A 20 -12.99 -8.04 4.36
C ASN A 20 -11.86 -8.79 3.64
N PRO A 21 -10.72 -8.12 3.42
CA PRO A 21 -9.62 -8.73 2.67
C PRO A 21 -9.01 -9.90 3.45
N SER A 22 -8.86 -11.03 2.75
CA SER A 22 -8.16 -12.19 3.30
C SER A 22 -6.68 -12.11 2.99
N PRO A 23 -5.78 -12.35 3.96
CA PRO A 23 -4.34 -12.44 3.68
C PRO A 23 -3.99 -13.46 2.60
N LEU A 24 -4.79 -14.52 2.45
CA LEU A 24 -4.57 -15.56 1.43
C LEU A 24 -4.79 -15.04 0.00
N ASP A 25 -5.50 -13.94 -0.17
CA ASP A 25 -5.76 -13.35 -1.48
C ASP A 25 -4.78 -12.22 -1.83
N VAL A 26 -3.79 -12.00 -0.97
CA VAL A 26 -2.73 -11.00 -1.20
C VAL A 26 -1.51 -11.69 -1.80
N GLU A 27 -1.13 -11.28 -3.01
CA GLU A 27 0.05 -11.79 -3.71
C GLU A 27 1.03 -10.65 -3.98
N ILE A 28 2.32 -10.89 -3.73
CA ILE A 28 3.34 -9.85 -3.93
C ILE A 28 3.44 -9.43 -5.40
N GLU A 29 3.22 -10.35 -6.33
CA GLU A 29 3.25 -10.06 -7.76
C GLU A 29 2.15 -9.08 -8.15
N ASP A 30 0.96 -9.22 -7.58
CA ASP A 30 -0.16 -8.31 -7.83
C ASP A 30 0.16 -6.91 -7.28
N ILE A 31 0.74 -6.84 -6.08
CA ILE A 31 1.15 -5.58 -5.47
C ILE A 31 2.20 -4.90 -6.34
N ALA A 32 3.27 -5.60 -6.67
CA ALA A 32 4.36 -5.03 -7.46
C ALA A 32 3.88 -4.55 -8.83
N HIS A 33 3.08 -5.36 -9.51
CA HIS A 33 2.53 -5.00 -10.80
C HIS A 33 1.62 -3.77 -10.69
N GLY A 34 0.68 -3.80 -9.75
CA GLY A 34 -0.27 -2.70 -9.57
C GLY A 34 0.42 -1.38 -9.24
N LEU A 35 1.38 -1.40 -8.34
CA LEU A 35 2.10 -0.18 -7.96
C LEU A 35 2.92 0.43 -9.10
N CYS A 36 3.35 -0.38 -10.06
CA CYS A 36 4.04 0.12 -11.26
C CYS A 36 3.11 0.95 -12.16
N PHE A 37 1.81 0.73 -12.08
CA PHE A 37 0.82 1.44 -12.90
C PHE A 37 0.07 2.54 -12.15
N VAL A 38 0.47 2.84 -10.91
CA VAL A 38 -0.13 3.92 -10.12
C VAL A 38 0.84 5.10 -10.12
N ALA A 39 0.39 6.24 -10.67
CA ALA A 39 1.17 7.47 -10.70
C ALA A 39 0.98 8.25 -9.41
N ARG A 40 2.07 8.82 -8.87
CA ARG A 40 1.99 9.76 -7.75
C ARG A 40 1.46 11.11 -8.26
N TRP A 41 0.77 11.84 -7.36
CA TRP A 41 0.26 13.19 -7.61
C TRP A 41 -0.61 13.27 -8.88
N ASN A 42 -1.35 12.21 -9.18
CA ASN A 42 -2.20 12.13 -10.37
C ASN A 42 -1.44 12.39 -11.68
N GLY A 43 -0.14 12.04 -11.73
CA GLY A 43 0.69 12.24 -12.90
C GLY A 43 1.13 13.69 -13.14
N GLN A 44 0.87 14.59 -12.20
CA GLN A 44 1.24 16.00 -12.31
C GLN A 44 2.73 16.20 -12.02
N THR A 45 3.58 15.60 -12.84
CA THR A 45 5.04 15.66 -12.76
C THR A 45 5.64 15.92 -14.13
N ASP A 46 6.82 16.54 -14.15
CA ASP A 46 7.56 16.72 -15.38
C ASP A 46 8.18 15.42 -15.85
N GLY A 47 8.38 15.30 -17.15
CA GLY A 47 9.05 14.17 -17.76
C GLY A 47 8.14 13.33 -18.63
N GLU A 48 8.75 12.37 -19.32
CA GLU A 48 8.06 11.51 -20.29
C GLU A 48 7.19 10.45 -19.61
N PHE A 49 7.62 9.99 -18.43
CA PHE A 49 6.93 8.92 -17.70
C PHE A 49 6.46 9.42 -16.33
N PRO A 50 5.31 8.93 -15.84
CA PRO A 50 4.87 9.27 -14.51
C PRO A 50 5.79 8.65 -13.45
N TYR A 51 5.89 9.31 -12.29
CA TYR A 51 6.58 8.75 -11.12
C TYR A 51 5.65 7.75 -10.44
N SER A 52 6.00 6.45 -10.48
CA SER A 52 5.13 5.40 -9.96
C SER A 52 5.23 5.25 -8.45
N VAL A 53 4.18 4.70 -7.85
CA VAL A 53 4.19 4.33 -6.43
C VAL A 53 5.23 3.25 -6.16
N ALA A 54 5.49 2.36 -7.13
CA ALA A 54 6.55 1.36 -7.01
C ALA A 54 7.93 2.01 -6.83
N GLU A 55 8.27 2.99 -7.65
CA GLU A 55 9.53 3.74 -7.51
C GLU A 55 9.62 4.45 -6.17
N HIS A 56 8.52 5.10 -5.77
CA HIS A 56 8.40 5.76 -4.47
C HIS A 56 8.65 4.78 -3.32
N SER A 57 8.04 3.61 -3.37
CA SER A 57 8.18 2.59 -2.32
C SER A 57 9.61 2.09 -2.17
N LEU A 58 10.31 1.89 -3.29
CA LEU A 58 11.72 1.52 -3.29
C LEU A 58 12.58 2.64 -2.69
N LEU A 59 12.29 3.88 -3.01
CA LEU A 59 13.00 5.03 -2.47
C LEU A 59 12.78 5.18 -0.96
N VAL A 60 11.55 5.02 -0.50
CA VAL A 60 11.21 5.10 0.93
C VAL A 60 11.96 4.02 1.73
N GLU A 61 11.98 2.78 1.23
CA GLU A 61 12.74 1.70 1.88
C GLU A 61 14.24 2.03 1.95
N ARG A 62 14.80 2.55 0.87
CA ARG A 62 16.21 2.92 0.82
C ARG A 62 16.53 4.02 1.82
N ILE A 63 15.73 5.07 1.88
CA ILE A 63 15.92 6.18 2.84
C ILE A 63 15.79 5.66 4.27
N PHE A 64 14.76 4.86 4.55
CA PHE A 64 14.56 4.26 5.87
C PHE A 64 15.79 3.46 6.31
N THR A 65 16.35 2.66 5.42
CA THR A 65 17.54 1.84 5.70
C THR A 65 18.77 2.69 5.95
N LEU A 66 18.94 3.79 5.20
CA LEU A 66 20.06 4.71 5.39
C LEU A 66 19.98 5.45 6.72
N VAL A 67 18.79 5.85 7.13
CA VAL A 67 18.56 6.55 8.41
C VAL A 67 18.64 5.58 9.58
N ASN A 68 18.26 4.32 9.36
CA ASN A 68 18.22 3.28 10.39
C ASN A 68 19.07 2.07 9.95
N PRO A 69 20.41 2.21 9.91
CA PRO A 69 21.28 1.16 9.33
C PRO A 69 21.26 -0.15 10.11
N LYS A 70 20.82 -0.11 11.38
CA LYS A 70 20.68 -1.30 12.21
C LYS A 70 19.28 -1.88 12.24
N SER A 71 18.37 -1.37 11.40
CA SER A 71 16.99 -1.87 11.33
C SER A 71 16.97 -3.31 10.81
N THR A 72 15.99 -4.07 11.31
CA THR A 72 15.79 -5.45 10.86
C THR A 72 15.16 -5.49 9.47
N ALA A 73 15.29 -6.64 8.80
CA ALA A 73 14.62 -6.86 7.51
C ALA A 73 13.10 -6.67 7.64
N GLN A 74 12.53 -7.03 8.78
CA GLN A 74 11.10 -6.85 9.06
C GLN A 74 10.68 -5.39 8.93
N TRP A 75 11.40 -4.46 9.56
CA TRP A 75 11.05 -3.03 9.49
C TRP A 75 11.34 -2.42 8.12
N ARG A 76 12.36 -2.91 7.42
CA ARG A 76 12.64 -2.49 6.04
C ARG A 76 11.52 -2.93 5.11
N LEU A 77 10.96 -4.13 5.34
CA LEU A 77 9.82 -4.61 4.57
C LEU A 77 8.55 -3.79 4.88
N VAL A 78 8.35 -3.39 6.14
CA VAL A 78 7.26 -2.47 6.52
C VAL A 78 7.40 -1.15 5.76
N ALA A 79 8.59 -0.59 5.67
CA ALA A 79 8.84 0.64 4.91
C ALA A 79 8.54 0.45 3.42
N LEU A 80 8.97 -0.67 2.84
CA LEU A 80 8.72 -0.99 1.43
C LEU A 80 7.23 -1.10 1.12
N LEU A 81 6.47 -1.68 2.03
CA LEU A 81 5.05 -1.98 1.83
C LEU A 81 4.10 -0.91 2.39
N HIS A 82 4.62 0.25 2.82
CA HIS A 82 3.79 1.25 3.49
C HIS A 82 2.62 1.75 2.63
N ASP A 83 2.82 1.86 1.32
CA ASP A 83 1.79 2.28 0.37
C ASP A 83 1.22 1.09 -0.44
N ALA A 84 1.50 -0.15 -0.01
CA ALA A 84 1.05 -1.32 -0.74
C ALA A 84 -0.47 -1.34 -1.01
N PRO A 85 -1.35 -0.88 -0.09
CA PRO A 85 -2.79 -0.84 -0.39
C PRO A 85 -3.14 -0.10 -1.67
N GLU A 86 -2.29 0.80 -2.14
CA GLU A 86 -2.54 1.58 -3.34
C GLU A 86 -2.58 0.75 -4.62
N TYR A 87 -2.13 -0.52 -4.59
CA TYR A 87 -2.28 -1.40 -5.75
C TYR A 87 -3.75 -1.68 -6.07
N VAL A 88 -4.64 -1.43 -5.14
CA VAL A 88 -6.09 -1.61 -5.29
C VAL A 88 -6.82 -0.27 -5.28
N ILE A 89 -6.50 0.61 -4.33
CA ILE A 89 -7.24 1.85 -4.11
C ILE A 89 -6.62 3.06 -4.81
N GLY A 90 -5.46 2.90 -5.42
CA GLY A 90 -4.76 4.00 -6.10
C GLY A 90 -4.07 4.96 -5.14
N ASP A 91 -3.28 5.89 -5.69
CA ASP A 91 -2.62 6.94 -4.89
C ASP A 91 -3.57 8.13 -4.75
N MET A 92 -4.22 8.19 -3.59
CA MET A 92 -5.15 9.28 -3.32
C MET A 92 -4.41 10.40 -2.60
N ILE A 93 -4.39 11.59 -3.20
CA ILE A 93 -3.72 12.76 -2.64
C ILE A 93 -4.40 13.22 -1.35
N SER A 94 -3.62 13.87 -0.47
CA SER A 94 -4.12 14.29 0.84
C SER A 94 -5.38 15.17 0.79
N PRO A 95 -5.51 16.13 -0.14
CA PRO A 95 -6.76 16.90 -0.24
C PRO A 95 -8.00 16.04 -0.48
N VAL A 96 -7.87 14.99 -1.28
CA VAL A 96 -8.99 14.07 -1.54
C VAL A 96 -9.28 13.20 -0.33
N LYS A 97 -8.24 12.70 0.36
CA LYS A 97 -8.40 11.94 1.62
C LYS A 97 -9.15 12.77 2.65
N ASN A 98 -8.77 14.03 2.80
CA ASN A 98 -9.41 14.94 3.74
C ASN A 98 -10.89 15.19 3.38
N ALA A 99 -11.19 15.29 2.10
CA ALA A 99 -12.57 15.52 1.64
C ALA A 99 -13.45 14.27 1.86
N ILE A 100 -12.91 13.06 1.67
CA ILE A 100 -13.66 11.82 1.87
C ILE A 100 -13.83 11.50 3.36
N GLY A 101 -12.83 11.81 4.16
CA GLY A 101 -12.87 11.59 5.60
C GLY A 101 -12.52 10.15 6.02
N PRO A 102 -13.04 9.67 7.18
CA PRO A 102 -12.55 8.46 7.82
C PRO A 102 -12.86 7.15 7.09
N HIS A 103 -13.79 7.15 6.14
CA HIS A 103 -14.13 5.94 5.38
C HIS A 103 -12.94 5.42 4.57
N TYR A 104 -12.14 6.33 3.99
CA TYR A 104 -10.94 5.96 3.27
C TYR A 104 -9.90 5.31 4.20
N SER A 105 -9.65 5.91 5.35
CA SER A 105 -8.68 5.38 6.33
C SER A 105 -9.04 3.98 6.80
N LYS A 106 -10.31 3.71 7.04
CA LYS A 106 -10.76 2.39 7.45
C LYS A 106 -10.52 1.33 6.38
N LEU A 107 -10.77 1.68 5.13
CA LEU A 107 -10.52 0.78 4.00
C LEU A 107 -9.04 0.48 3.86
N GLU A 108 -8.20 1.52 3.91
CA GLU A 108 -6.76 1.41 3.85
C GLU A 108 -6.20 0.56 4.99
N ASP A 109 -6.68 0.77 6.23
CA ASP A 109 -6.24 0.04 7.41
C ASP A 109 -6.53 -1.46 7.30
N ARG A 110 -7.69 -1.84 6.79
CA ARG A 110 -8.03 -3.26 6.57
C ARG A 110 -7.12 -3.92 5.56
N LEU A 111 -6.80 -3.21 4.49
CA LEU A 111 -5.90 -3.71 3.46
C LEU A 111 -4.48 -3.86 3.98
N ILE A 112 -3.96 -2.86 4.69
CA ILE A 112 -2.60 -2.94 5.23
C ILE A 112 -2.46 -4.05 6.28
N GLU A 113 -3.49 -4.26 7.09
CA GLU A 113 -3.50 -5.34 8.06
C GLU A 113 -3.40 -6.71 7.37
N ALA A 114 -4.22 -6.94 6.34
CA ALA A 114 -4.17 -8.18 5.57
C ALA A 114 -2.82 -8.40 4.90
N ILE A 115 -2.24 -7.34 4.34
CA ILE A 115 -0.91 -7.37 3.73
C ILE A 115 0.16 -7.70 4.77
N HIS A 116 0.13 -7.06 5.93
CA HIS A 116 1.09 -7.34 7.00
C HIS A 116 1.00 -8.80 7.47
N ILE A 117 -0.20 -9.30 7.70
CA ILE A 117 -0.40 -10.70 8.11
C ILE A 117 0.17 -11.65 7.05
N ARG A 118 -0.11 -11.38 5.78
CA ARG A 118 0.36 -12.22 4.66
C ARG A 118 1.87 -12.37 4.62
N PHE A 119 2.60 -11.32 4.97
CA PHE A 119 4.07 -11.29 4.92
C PHE A 119 4.73 -11.43 6.28
N GLY A 120 3.97 -11.85 7.30
CA GLY A 120 4.52 -12.11 8.63
C GLY A 120 4.94 -10.85 9.38
N LEU A 121 4.32 -9.71 9.08
CA LEU A 121 4.60 -8.44 9.73
C LEU A 121 3.60 -8.17 10.85
N PRO A 122 3.96 -7.36 11.87
CA PRO A 122 3.02 -6.97 12.90
C PRO A 122 1.83 -6.19 12.33
N ALA A 123 0.62 -6.47 12.83
CA ALA A 123 -0.57 -5.73 12.42
C ALA A 123 -0.50 -4.26 12.82
N LEU A 124 0.09 -3.99 13.99
CA LEU A 124 0.29 -2.63 14.47
C LEU A 124 1.77 -2.29 14.44
N ILE A 125 2.09 -1.12 13.87
CA ILE A 125 3.47 -0.63 13.76
C ILE A 125 3.71 0.37 14.90
N PRO A 126 4.83 0.24 15.65
CA PRO A 126 5.17 1.22 16.67
C PRO A 126 5.22 2.63 16.09
N VAL A 127 4.70 3.61 16.85
CA VAL A 127 4.65 5.01 16.42
C VAL A 127 6.03 5.52 16.03
N LYS A 128 7.07 5.13 16.79
CA LYS A 128 8.46 5.52 16.51
C LYS A 128 8.94 5.06 15.13
N ILE A 129 8.58 3.84 14.74
CA ILE A 129 8.93 3.30 13.41
C ILE A 129 8.10 3.99 12.33
N LYS A 130 6.80 4.12 12.55
CA LYS A 130 5.87 4.73 11.60
C LYS A 130 6.25 6.17 11.27
N ALA A 131 6.75 6.93 12.25
CA ALA A 131 7.15 8.31 12.07
C ALA A 131 8.37 8.48 11.15
N GLN A 132 9.14 7.39 10.90
CA GLN A 132 10.33 7.41 10.05
C GLN A 132 10.04 6.92 8.62
N ILE A 133 8.83 6.58 8.32
CA ILE A 133 8.36 6.16 7.00
C ILE A 133 7.47 7.25 6.42
#